data_d9a8982ac6166bffa4b4c0fc8aa14deb
#
_entry.id   d9a8982ac6166bffa4b4c0fc8aa14deb
#
_cell.length_a   1.000
_cell.length_b   1.000
_cell.length_c   1.000
_cell.angle_alpha   90.00
_cell.angle_beta   90.00
_cell.angle_gamma   90.00
#
_symmetry.space_group_name_H-M   'P 1'
#
loop_
_entity.id
_entity.type
_entity.pdbx_description
1 polymer ?
#
loop_
_entity_poly.entity_id
_entity_poly.type
_entity_poly.pdbx_seq_one_letter_code
_entity_poly.pdbx_strand_id
1 'polypeptide(L)'
;MKILANYDLSKLNTFGINARAKLFVEVEKEADLKELFNVSEFKNNKKLFLGGGSNVLFTKDFDGLVVLNKLKGIEIIGEDSESVVMRSMGGEMWHDLVNFVVERNLWGIENLSLIPGTVGATPIQNIGAYGVELKDVIENVAAFDVNT
;
A
#
# COMPACT_ATOMS: atom_id res chain seq x y z
N MET A 1 14.69 10.59 -4.39
CA MET A 1 13.74 10.62 -3.23
C MET A 1 13.94 11.91 -2.42
N LYS A 2 12.89 12.52 -1.82
CA LYS A 2 12.98 13.76 -1.00
C LYS A 2 12.26 13.52 0.34
N ILE A 3 12.97 13.74 1.46
CA ILE A 3 12.40 13.68 2.80
C ILE A 3 11.97 15.10 3.21
N LEU A 4 10.72 15.25 3.64
CA LEU A 4 10.11 16.51 4.06
C LEU A 4 9.95 16.52 5.58
N ALA A 5 10.21 17.67 6.22
CA ALA A 5 10.01 17.85 7.64
C ALA A 5 8.64 18.47 7.93
N ASN A 6 8.07 18.13 9.08
CA ASN A 6 6.84 18.73 9.61
C ASN A 6 5.67 18.68 8.60
N TYR A 7 5.44 17.52 8.00
CA TYR A 7 4.49 17.32 6.90
C TYR A 7 3.06 17.15 7.43
N ASP A 8 2.10 17.79 6.76
CA ASP A 8 0.68 17.69 7.09
C ASP A 8 0.08 16.38 6.55
N LEU A 9 -0.48 15.57 7.43
CA LEU A 9 -1.10 14.28 7.13
C LEU A 9 -2.63 14.34 6.97
N SER A 10 -3.25 15.51 7.05
CA SER A 10 -4.72 15.67 7.04
C SER A 10 -5.36 15.10 5.77
N LYS A 11 -4.68 15.19 4.64
CA LYS A 11 -5.12 14.63 3.35
C LYS A 11 -4.71 13.17 3.13
N LEU A 12 -3.96 12.59 4.06
CA LEU A 12 -3.45 11.21 3.99
C LEU A 12 -4.12 10.28 4.99
N ASN A 13 -5.24 10.69 5.56
CA ASN A 13 -6.08 9.84 6.38
C ASN A 13 -7.56 10.13 6.09
N THR A 14 -8.37 9.08 6.06
CA THR A 14 -9.79 9.16 5.66
C THR A 14 -10.64 10.00 6.64
N PHE A 15 -10.23 10.08 7.90
CA PHE A 15 -10.92 10.90 8.90
C PHE A 15 -10.63 12.40 8.76
N GLY A 16 -9.70 12.82 7.92
CA GLY A 16 -9.31 14.21 7.73
C GLY A 16 -8.72 14.85 8.99
N ILE A 17 -8.16 14.03 9.89
CA ILE A 17 -7.60 14.51 11.15
C ILE A 17 -6.34 15.33 10.88
N ASN A 18 -6.29 16.51 11.44
CA ASN A 18 -5.10 17.35 11.43
C ASN A 18 -4.03 16.72 12.34
N ALA A 19 -3.05 16.10 11.70
CA ALA A 19 -1.86 15.58 12.36
C ALA A 19 -0.65 15.85 11.46
N ARG A 20 0.52 15.95 12.05
CA ARG A 20 1.76 16.17 11.32
C ARG A 20 2.74 15.01 11.54
N ALA A 21 3.51 14.72 10.51
CA ALA A 21 4.66 13.83 10.63
C ALA A 21 5.93 14.65 10.86
N LYS A 22 6.79 14.25 11.79
CA LYS A 22 8.12 14.85 11.96
C LYS A 22 8.91 14.79 10.65
N LEU A 23 8.89 13.63 9.99
CA LEU A 23 9.49 13.40 8.68
C LEU A 23 8.49 12.65 7.80
N PHE A 24 8.54 12.92 6.49
CA PHE A 24 7.66 12.32 5.50
C PHE A 24 8.44 12.05 4.21
N VAL A 25 8.13 10.94 3.57
CA VAL A 25 8.68 10.58 2.25
C VAL A 25 7.66 9.81 1.44
N GLU A 26 7.60 10.09 0.14
CA GLU A 26 6.89 9.28 -0.84
C GLU A 26 7.86 8.32 -1.53
N VAL A 27 7.43 7.08 -1.73
CA VAL A 27 8.16 6.04 -2.45
C VAL A 27 7.38 5.72 -3.71
N GLU A 28 7.95 6.08 -4.87
CA GLU A 28 7.30 5.94 -6.18
C GLU A 28 7.88 4.79 -7.00
N LYS A 29 9.06 4.30 -6.65
CA LYS A 29 9.75 3.18 -7.30
C LYS A 29 10.59 2.38 -6.32
N GLU A 30 10.85 1.12 -6.63
CA GLU A 30 11.63 0.22 -5.76
C GLU A 30 13.02 0.74 -5.43
N ALA A 31 13.64 1.49 -6.36
CA ALA A 31 14.92 2.11 -6.10
C ALA A 31 14.88 3.12 -4.93
N ASP A 32 13.73 3.80 -4.73
CA ASP A 32 13.54 4.72 -3.60
C ASP A 32 13.56 3.97 -2.27
N LEU A 33 13.03 2.74 -2.19
CA LEU A 33 13.10 1.90 -0.98
C LEU A 33 14.55 1.55 -0.64
N LYS A 34 15.34 1.14 -1.64
CA LYS A 34 16.75 0.81 -1.45
C LYS A 34 17.56 2.02 -0.97
N GLU A 35 17.27 3.21 -1.52
CA GLU A 35 17.87 4.46 -1.06
C GLU A 35 17.42 4.79 0.37
N LEU A 36 16.12 4.72 0.65
CA LEU A 36 15.51 5.06 1.93
C LEU A 36 16.10 4.26 3.09
N PHE A 37 16.27 2.94 2.93
CA PHE A 37 16.78 2.09 4.00
C PHE A 37 18.24 2.42 4.42
N ASN A 38 18.97 3.13 3.58
CA ASN A 38 20.35 3.53 3.85
C ASN A 38 20.49 4.89 4.52
N VAL A 39 19.45 5.74 4.53
CA VAL A 39 19.55 7.09 5.09
C VAL A 39 19.37 7.08 6.62
N SER A 40 20.01 8.04 7.30
CA SER A 40 19.97 8.21 8.74
C SER A 40 18.56 8.48 9.27
N GLU A 41 17.76 9.22 8.52
CA GLU A 41 16.37 9.56 8.85
C GLU A 41 15.51 8.31 8.99
N PHE A 42 15.73 7.30 8.14
CA PHE A 42 15.05 6.01 8.26
C PHE A 42 15.57 5.23 9.46
N LYS A 43 16.89 5.12 9.62
CA LYS A 43 17.50 4.30 10.67
C LYS A 43 17.17 4.80 12.08
N ASN A 44 17.14 6.11 12.30
CA ASN A 44 17.08 6.73 13.61
C ASN A 44 15.70 7.18 14.07
N ASN A 45 14.64 7.01 13.27
CA ASN A 45 13.29 7.41 13.64
C ASN A 45 12.34 6.21 13.71
N LYS A 46 11.24 6.37 14.44
CA LYS A 46 10.06 5.47 14.31
C LYS A 46 9.54 5.55 12.89
N LYS A 47 9.04 4.43 12.35
CA LYS A 47 8.52 4.34 10.99
C LYS A 47 7.03 4.03 11.02
N LEU A 48 6.29 4.67 10.11
CA LEU A 48 4.92 4.32 9.76
C LEU A 48 4.86 4.19 8.24
N PHE A 49 4.66 2.98 7.74
CA PHE A 49 4.37 2.74 6.33
C PHE A 49 2.88 2.98 6.11
N LEU A 50 2.56 3.94 5.26
CA LEU A 50 1.19 4.37 5.00
C LEU A 50 0.79 3.98 3.57
N GLY A 51 -0.37 3.33 3.44
CA GLY A 51 -1.06 3.14 2.18
C GLY A 51 -2.10 4.24 1.95
N GLY A 52 -3.36 3.87 1.73
CA GLY A 52 -4.46 4.81 1.52
C GLY A 52 -4.92 5.60 2.77
N GLY A 53 -4.40 5.30 3.96
CA GLY A 53 -4.77 5.98 5.20
C GLY A 53 -6.21 5.71 5.68
N SER A 54 -6.85 4.67 5.16
CA SER A 54 -8.25 4.35 5.47
C SER A 54 -8.43 3.59 6.80
N ASN A 55 -7.36 2.99 7.32
CA ASN A 55 -7.40 2.22 8.57
C ASN A 55 -6.39 2.78 9.60
N VAL A 56 -6.22 4.09 9.63
CA VAL A 56 -5.31 4.79 10.54
C VAL A 56 -6.05 5.92 11.25
N LEU A 57 -5.96 5.95 12.58
CA LEU A 57 -6.45 7.02 13.41
C LEU A 57 -5.28 7.75 14.07
N PHE A 58 -5.00 8.97 13.63
CA PHE A 58 -4.00 9.82 14.26
C PHE A 58 -4.62 10.52 15.49
N THR A 59 -4.19 10.14 16.69
CA THR A 59 -4.63 10.78 17.94
C THR A 59 -3.73 11.96 18.37
N LYS A 60 -2.60 12.11 17.69
CA LYS A 60 -1.60 13.19 17.86
C LYS A 60 -0.65 13.19 16.67
N ASP A 61 0.23 14.19 16.62
CA ASP A 61 1.33 14.22 15.66
C ASP A 61 2.21 12.97 15.76
N PHE A 62 2.72 12.51 14.62
CA PHE A 62 3.61 11.35 14.56
C PHE A 62 5.07 11.79 14.66
N ASP A 63 5.68 11.54 15.82
CA ASP A 63 7.11 11.81 16.05
C ASP A 63 7.99 10.72 15.41
N GLY A 64 8.03 10.72 14.09
CA GLY A 64 8.77 9.73 13.30
C GLY A 64 8.71 10.01 11.79
N LEU A 65 9.14 9.02 11.03
CA LEU A 65 9.11 9.04 9.57
C LEU A 65 7.87 8.32 9.06
N VAL A 66 6.99 9.03 8.36
CA VAL A 66 5.92 8.43 7.57
C VAL A 66 6.42 8.16 6.16
N VAL A 67 6.31 6.93 5.72
CA VAL A 67 6.65 6.45 4.38
C VAL A 67 5.36 6.16 3.63
N LEU A 68 5.01 7.00 2.67
CA LEU A 68 3.83 6.81 1.83
C LEU A 68 4.19 5.92 0.64
N ASN A 69 3.53 4.77 0.54
CA ASN A 69 3.72 3.86 -0.58
C ASN A 69 2.90 4.35 -1.80
N LYS A 70 3.63 4.76 -2.84
CA LYS A 70 3.08 5.18 -4.14
C LYS A 70 3.59 4.32 -5.30
N LEU A 71 4.09 3.13 -5.02
CA LEU A 71 4.52 2.20 -6.06
C LEU A 71 3.34 1.83 -6.94
N LYS A 72 3.44 2.09 -8.25
CA LYS A 72 2.37 1.90 -9.22
C LYS A 72 2.74 0.89 -10.28
N GLY A 73 1.72 0.17 -10.76
CA GLY A 73 1.79 -0.79 -11.85
C GLY A 73 0.91 -2.01 -11.59
N ILE A 74 0.17 -2.42 -12.62
CA ILE A 74 -0.61 -3.65 -12.69
C ILE A 74 -0.22 -4.34 -13.98
N GLU A 75 0.21 -5.58 -13.91
CA GLU A 75 0.63 -6.38 -15.08
C GLU A 75 0.14 -7.81 -14.99
N ILE A 76 -0.22 -8.40 -16.12
CA ILE A 76 -0.46 -9.84 -16.24
C ILE A 76 0.90 -10.50 -16.42
N ILE A 77 1.25 -11.44 -15.54
CA ILE A 77 2.55 -12.14 -15.53
C ILE A 77 2.44 -13.61 -15.91
N GLY A 78 1.23 -14.16 -15.94
CA GLY A 78 0.95 -15.53 -16.37
C GLY A 78 -0.52 -15.70 -16.72
N GLU A 79 -0.80 -16.60 -17.67
CA GLU A 79 -2.15 -16.93 -18.09
C GLU A 79 -2.16 -18.38 -18.60
N ASP A 80 -3.18 -19.12 -18.19
CA ASP A 80 -3.50 -20.44 -18.73
C ASP A 80 -5.01 -20.55 -19.07
N SER A 81 -5.52 -21.77 -19.31
CA SER A 81 -6.92 -21.96 -19.68
C SER A 81 -7.92 -21.74 -18.54
N GLU A 82 -7.45 -21.68 -17.29
CA GLU A 82 -8.30 -21.64 -16.10
C GLU A 82 -8.04 -20.41 -15.22
N SER A 83 -6.85 -19.81 -15.33
CA SER A 83 -6.44 -18.73 -14.43
C SER A 83 -5.55 -17.67 -15.08
N VAL A 84 -5.57 -16.50 -14.50
CA VAL A 84 -4.68 -15.38 -14.83
C VAL A 84 -3.93 -14.93 -13.59
N VAL A 85 -2.61 -14.93 -13.65
CA VAL A 85 -1.75 -14.45 -12.58
C VAL A 85 -1.35 -13.01 -12.86
N MET A 86 -1.65 -12.13 -11.92
CA MET A 86 -1.33 -10.71 -12.03
C MET A 86 -0.41 -10.26 -10.91
N ARG A 87 0.46 -9.33 -11.25
CA ARG A 87 1.24 -8.56 -10.29
C ARG A 87 0.65 -7.17 -10.16
N SER A 88 0.40 -6.73 -8.94
CA SER A 88 0.04 -5.35 -8.65
C SER A 88 0.99 -4.75 -7.63
N MET A 89 1.41 -3.51 -7.88
CA MET A 89 2.28 -2.79 -6.96
C MET A 89 1.49 -2.27 -5.76
N GLY A 90 2.17 -2.21 -4.60
CA GLY A 90 1.52 -1.96 -3.31
C GLY A 90 0.90 -0.57 -3.12
N GLY A 91 1.22 0.40 -3.95
CA GLY A 91 0.63 1.75 -3.94
C GLY A 91 -0.60 1.90 -4.85
N GLU A 92 -1.00 0.83 -5.57
CA GLU A 92 -2.27 0.85 -6.32
C GLU A 92 -3.46 0.89 -5.36
N MET A 93 -4.53 1.60 -5.76
CA MET A 93 -5.78 1.53 -5.02
C MET A 93 -6.40 0.15 -5.23
N TRP A 94 -6.88 -0.46 -4.14
CA TRP A 94 -7.47 -1.79 -4.21
C TRP A 94 -8.66 -1.85 -5.18
N HIS A 95 -9.55 -0.86 -5.10
CA HIS A 95 -10.73 -0.81 -5.98
C HIS A 95 -10.36 -0.64 -7.45
N ASP A 96 -9.29 0.09 -7.76
CA ASP A 96 -8.82 0.25 -9.14
C ASP A 96 -8.29 -1.08 -9.69
N LEU A 97 -7.62 -1.90 -8.85
CA LEU A 97 -7.23 -3.26 -9.23
C LEU A 97 -8.46 -4.14 -9.52
N VAL A 98 -9.49 -4.07 -8.66
CA VAL A 98 -10.74 -4.82 -8.90
C VAL A 98 -11.38 -4.40 -10.21
N ASN A 99 -11.47 -3.11 -10.50
CA ASN A 99 -12.01 -2.60 -11.77
C ASN A 99 -11.19 -3.09 -12.97
N PHE A 100 -9.86 -3.03 -12.87
CA PHE A 100 -8.95 -3.53 -13.91
C PHE A 100 -9.22 -5.00 -14.26
N VAL A 101 -9.50 -5.83 -13.27
CA VAL A 101 -9.80 -7.26 -13.41
C VAL A 101 -11.16 -7.45 -14.07
N VAL A 102 -12.20 -6.82 -13.54
CA VAL A 102 -13.58 -6.96 -14.01
C VAL A 102 -13.74 -6.47 -15.45
N GLU A 103 -13.12 -5.35 -15.82
CA GLU A 103 -13.14 -4.81 -17.20
C GLU A 103 -12.52 -5.77 -18.23
N ARG A 104 -11.70 -6.73 -17.78
CA ARG A 104 -11.09 -7.77 -18.62
C ARG A 104 -11.83 -9.10 -18.58
N ASN A 105 -13.03 -9.12 -17.97
CA ASN A 105 -13.80 -10.34 -17.74
C ASN A 105 -13.04 -11.40 -16.95
N LEU A 106 -12.21 -10.98 -16.02
CA LEU A 106 -11.52 -11.85 -15.07
C LEU A 106 -12.28 -11.82 -13.74
N TRP A 107 -12.28 -12.94 -13.02
CA TRP A 107 -13.09 -13.17 -11.82
C TRP A 107 -12.22 -13.58 -10.65
N GLY A 108 -12.78 -13.47 -9.43
CA GLY A 108 -12.17 -13.97 -8.18
C GLY A 108 -12.00 -12.91 -7.10
N ILE A 109 -11.93 -11.62 -7.46
CA ILE A 109 -11.80 -10.51 -6.50
C ILE A 109 -12.94 -9.49 -6.56
N GLU A 110 -13.96 -9.70 -7.39
CA GLU A 110 -15.10 -8.78 -7.58
C GLU A 110 -15.87 -8.56 -6.28
N ASN A 111 -16.02 -9.58 -5.44
CA ASN A 111 -16.66 -9.47 -4.14
C ASN A 111 -15.90 -8.62 -3.13
N LEU A 112 -14.61 -8.37 -3.37
CA LEU A 112 -13.77 -7.50 -2.56
C LEU A 112 -13.77 -6.05 -3.05
N SER A 113 -14.69 -5.71 -3.96
CA SER A 113 -14.86 -4.36 -4.49
C SER A 113 -15.18 -3.36 -3.38
N LEU A 114 -14.82 -2.09 -3.59
CA LEU A 114 -15.07 -0.96 -2.66
C LEU A 114 -14.42 -1.07 -1.27
N ILE A 115 -13.64 -2.11 -0.98
CA ILE A 115 -12.83 -2.14 0.25
C ILE A 115 -11.78 -1.03 0.14
N PRO A 116 -11.76 -0.06 1.08
CA PRO A 116 -10.86 1.07 0.99
C PRO A 116 -9.42 0.68 1.30
N GLY A 117 -8.48 1.38 0.68
CA GLY A 117 -7.04 1.19 0.92
C GLY A 117 -6.26 0.86 -0.34
N THR A 118 -4.99 0.52 -0.16
CA THR A 118 -4.07 0.17 -1.25
C THR A 118 -3.75 -1.32 -1.24
N VAL A 119 -3.37 -1.85 -2.40
CA VAL A 119 -2.99 -3.27 -2.59
C VAL A 119 -1.96 -3.73 -1.55
N GLY A 120 -0.92 -2.94 -1.27
CA GLY A 120 0.10 -3.33 -0.30
C GLY A 120 -0.38 -3.40 1.16
N ALA A 121 -1.53 -2.80 1.49
CA ALA A 121 -2.13 -2.90 2.82
C ALA A 121 -3.05 -4.12 2.98
N THR A 122 -3.54 -4.69 1.88
CA THR A 122 -4.55 -5.76 1.91
C THR A 122 -4.07 -7.06 2.55
N PRO A 123 -2.82 -7.53 2.35
CA PRO A 123 -2.35 -8.76 2.99
C PRO A 123 -2.21 -8.63 4.52
N ILE A 124 -1.89 -7.41 5.02
CA ILE A 124 -1.66 -7.19 6.45
C ILE A 124 -2.92 -7.48 7.27
N GLN A 125 -4.09 -7.18 6.74
CA GLN A 125 -5.38 -7.36 7.41
C GLN A 125 -6.23 -8.47 6.78
N ASN A 126 -5.69 -9.21 5.80
CA ASN A 126 -6.40 -10.25 5.05
C ASN A 126 -7.82 -9.81 4.71
N ILE A 127 -7.95 -8.75 3.89
CA ILE A 127 -9.26 -8.19 3.56
C ILE A 127 -10.21 -9.29 3.07
N GLY A 128 -11.48 -9.18 3.46
CA GLY A 128 -12.50 -10.15 3.10
C GLY A 128 -13.89 -9.54 3.09
N ALA A 129 -14.74 -10.02 2.21
CA ALA A 129 -16.15 -9.68 2.10
C ALA A 129 -16.93 -10.77 1.39
N TYR A 130 -18.18 -10.96 1.79
CA TYR A 130 -19.11 -11.89 1.12
C TYR A 130 -18.59 -13.33 0.97
N GLY A 131 -17.81 -13.79 1.94
CA GLY A 131 -17.28 -15.16 1.98
C GLY A 131 -16.00 -15.39 1.18
N VAL A 132 -15.44 -14.33 0.59
CA VAL A 132 -14.13 -14.35 -0.09
C VAL A 132 -13.10 -13.60 0.76
N GLU A 133 -11.91 -14.14 0.91
CA GLU A 133 -10.78 -13.50 1.58
C GLU A 133 -9.60 -13.38 0.61
N LEU A 134 -8.75 -12.37 0.81
CA LEU A 134 -7.58 -12.16 -0.04
C LEU A 134 -6.68 -13.39 -0.12
N LYS A 135 -6.51 -14.12 1.00
CA LYS A 135 -5.69 -15.33 1.05
C LYS A 135 -6.14 -16.43 0.06
N ASP A 136 -7.40 -16.39 -0.39
CA ASP A 136 -7.96 -17.40 -1.29
C ASP A 136 -7.52 -17.17 -2.76
N VAL A 137 -7.03 -15.96 -3.06
CA VAL A 137 -6.69 -15.52 -4.42
C VAL A 137 -5.26 -15.00 -4.57
N ILE A 138 -4.50 -14.91 -3.47
CA ILE A 138 -3.12 -14.42 -3.48
C ILE A 138 -2.14 -15.60 -3.54
N GLU A 139 -1.20 -15.56 -4.47
CA GLU A 139 -0.14 -16.57 -4.56
C GLU A 139 1.06 -16.23 -3.67
N ASN A 140 1.51 -14.98 -3.75
CA ASN A 140 2.67 -14.52 -2.99
C ASN A 140 2.65 -13.01 -2.75
N VAL A 141 3.45 -12.57 -1.80
CA VAL A 141 3.71 -11.17 -1.50
C VAL A 141 5.20 -10.91 -1.55
N ALA A 142 5.62 -10.03 -2.45
CA ALA A 142 6.99 -9.54 -2.45
C ALA A 142 7.12 -8.44 -1.38
N ALA A 143 8.08 -8.57 -0.49
CA ALA A 143 8.33 -7.62 0.58
C ALA A 143 9.83 -7.32 0.72
N PHE A 144 10.14 -6.13 1.23
CA PHE A 144 11.49 -5.78 1.63
C PHE A 144 11.66 -6.02 3.12
N ASP A 145 12.67 -6.78 3.52
CA ASP A 145 13.09 -6.88 4.91
C ASP A 145 13.87 -5.61 5.28
N VAL A 146 13.33 -4.85 6.21
CA VAL A 146 13.96 -3.59 6.67
C VAL A 146 15.14 -3.80 7.64
N ASN A 147 15.42 -5.06 8.03
CA ASN A 147 16.47 -5.42 8.97
C ASN A 147 17.69 -6.04 8.29
N THR A 148 17.60 -6.39 7.03
CA THR A 148 18.69 -6.92 6.19
C THR A 148 19.06 -5.96 5.08
#